data_fa46ae538cf888d70f5c05353366393e
#
_entry.id   fa46ae538cf888d70f5c05353366393e
#
_cell.length_a   1.000
_cell.length_b   1.000
_cell.length_c   1.000
_cell.angle_alpha   90.00
_cell.angle_beta   90.00
_cell.angle_gamma   90.00
#
_symmetry.space_group_name_H-M   'P 1'
#
loop_
_entity.id
_entity.type
_entity.pdbx_description
1 polymer ?
#
loop_
_entity_poly.entity_id
_entity_poly.type
_entity_poly.pdbx_seq_one_letter_code
_entity_poly.pdbx_strand_id
1 'polypeptide(L)'
;MKIEQKLLTPNKYSRPRIALKNVTKIAVHYVGNPNTSAIANRNYFENQKTAGRYVSSHFIVGLQGEVIQCIPLDEISYCTNQANSYSISIECCHPDSTGKFTNATEQSLAELCAYLLEKFGLGVEDIIRHYDVTGKQCPLYWSPTKYQSAEVANGRFAEFKEKVRKLVKNTSADDTSEKIGGANFRVRGLDSSLNIRKSPSINAPVVGTITDKGVYTLIAEEYSGNILWGKLKSGAGWISLGGKYVQKL
;
A
#
# COMPACT_ATOMS: atom_id res chain seq x y z
N MET A 1 6.02 9.11 -9.33
CA MET A 1 6.67 9.47 -8.03
C MET A 1 8.12 9.02 -8.03
N LYS A 2 9.06 9.86 -7.55
CA LYS A 2 10.49 9.50 -7.38
C LYS A 2 10.75 9.19 -5.90
N ILE A 3 11.32 8.02 -5.59
CA ILE A 3 11.73 7.63 -4.25
C ILE A 3 13.26 7.73 -4.17
N GLU A 4 13.76 8.54 -3.24
CA GLU A 4 15.18 8.64 -2.95
C GLU A 4 15.56 7.66 -1.85
N GLN A 5 16.46 6.72 -2.12
CA GLN A 5 16.95 5.79 -1.10
C GLN A 5 18.06 6.44 -0.27
N LYS A 6 17.82 6.64 1.01
CA LYS A 6 18.78 7.08 2.03
C LYS A 6 18.67 6.16 3.26
N LEU A 7 19.03 4.90 3.04
CA LEU A 7 18.88 3.89 4.08
C LEU A 7 19.66 4.24 5.35
N LEU A 8 19.08 3.92 6.50
CA LEU A 8 19.73 4.06 7.80
C LEU A 8 20.85 3.07 7.94
N THR A 9 21.90 3.45 8.66
CA THR A 9 22.96 2.52 9.06
C THR A 9 22.38 1.43 9.98
N PRO A 10 22.63 0.14 9.73
CA PRO A 10 22.16 -0.93 10.59
C PRO A 10 22.58 -0.73 12.05
N ASN A 11 21.62 -0.77 12.97
CA ASN A 11 21.82 -0.67 14.40
C ASN A 11 20.55 -1.14 15.14
N LYS A 12 20.66 -1.50 16.41
CA LYS A 12 19.54 -2.05 17.19
C LYS A 12 18.37 -1.07 17.44
N TYR A 13 18.58 0.23 17.29
CA TYR A 13 17.60 1.27 17.70
C TYR A 13 16.74 1.80 16.57
N SER A 14 17.29 1.94 15.36
CA SER A 14 16.52 2.51 14.23
C SER A 14 16.48 1.62 13.00
N ARG A 15 17.41 0.67 12.83
CA ARG A 15 17.39 -0.32 11.76
C ARG A 15 17.99 -1.65 12.25
N PRO A 16 17.19 -2.49 12.94
CA PRO A 16 17.67 -3.73 13.56
C PRO A 16 17.92 -4.87 12.59
N ARG A 17 17.55 -4.73 11.32
CA ARG A 17 17.61 -5.78 10.29
C ARG A 17 16.78 -7.01 10.64
N ILE A 18 15.71 -6.83 11.39
CA ILE A 18 14.74 -7.89 11.66
C ILE A 18 13.83 -8.02 10.43
N ALA A 19 13.66 -9.24 9.96
CA ALA A 19 12.87 -9.50 8.75
C ALA A 19 11.38 -9.16 8.94
N LEU A 20 10.81 -8.41 8.00
CA LEU A 20 9.38 -8.17 7.85
C LEU A 20 8.82 -9.19 6.84
N LYS A 21 8.24 -10.28 7.33
CA LYS A 21 7.87 -11.44 6.50
C LYS A 21 6.49 -11.31 5.84
N ASN A 22 5.58 -10.57 6.45
CA ASN A 22 4.19 -10.46 5.99
C ASN A 22 3.70 -9.03 6.19
N VAL A 23 3.53 -8.30 5.08
CA VAL A 23 2.97 -6.94 5.10
C VAL A 23 1.47 -7.05 4.86
N THR A 24 0.69 -6.61 5.83
CA THR A 24 -0.77 -6.60 5.76
C THR A 24 -1.37 -5.21 5.94
N LYS A 25 -0.57 -4.23 6.34
CA LYS A 25 -1.02 -2.84 6.57
C LYS A 25 0.02 -1.83 6.09
N ILE A 26 -0.46 -0.64 5.75
CA ILE A 26 0.33 0.57 5.54
C ILE A 26 -0.05 1.55 6.65
N ALA A 27 0.89 1.86 7.54
CA ALA A 27 0.66 2.72 8.70
C ALA A 27 1.16 4.15 8.44
N VAL A 28 0.24 5.12 8.49
CA VAL A 28 0.55 6.53 8.27
C VAL A 28 0.73 7.25 9.60
N HIS A 29 1.77 8.10 9.65
CA HIS A 29 2.16 8.92 10.78
C HIS A 29 2.38 10.37 10.36
N TYR A 30 2.59 11.24 11.34
CA TYR A 30 3.15 12.57 11.16
C TYR A 30 4.36 12.73 12.08
N VAL A 31 5.36 13.46 11.65
CA VAL A 31 6.65 13.56 12.39
C VAL A 31 6.54 14.25 13.76
N GLY A 32 5.42 14.89 14.08
CA GLY A 32 5.18 15.55 15.37
C GLY A 32 6.08 16.77 15.64
N ASN A 33 6.90 17.17 14.68
CA ASN A 33 7.81 18.30 14.74
C ASN A 33 7.58 19.19 13.51
N PRO A 34 6.77 20.26 13.63
CA PRO A 34 6.35 21.07 12.49
C PRO A 34 7.53 21.76 11.79
N ASN A 35 7.34 22.01 10.49
CA ASN A 35 8.29 22.72 9.62
C ASN A 35 9.70 22.09 9.54
N THR A 36 9.78 20.76 9.72
CA THR A 36 11.04 20.03 9.51
C THR A 36 11.04 19.31 8.16
N SER A 37 12.20 19.25 7.52
CA SER A 37 12.36 18.57 6.22
C SER A 37 12.44 17.06 6.35
N ALA A 38 12.16 16.32 5.25
CA ALA A 38 12.30 14.88 5.23
C ALA A 38 13.72 14.42 5.58
N ILE A 39 14.74 15.11 5.08
CA ILE A 39 16.14 14.77 5.38
C ILE A 39 16.50 15.02 6.84
N ALA A 40 15.96 16.06 7.48
CA ALA A 40 16.19 16.31 8.90
C ALA A 40 15.60 15.18 9.76
N ASN A 41 14.39 14.71 9.44
CA ASN A 41 13.75 13.59 10.12
C ASN A 41 14.47 12.26 9.84
N ARG A 42 14.95 12.02 8.63
CA ARG A 42 15.82 10.87 8.33
C ARG A 42 17.09 10.89 9.17
N ASN A 43 17.73 12.03 9.31
CA ASN A 43 18.94 12.19 10.13
C ASN A 43 18.64 12.05 11.64
N TYR A 44 17.45 12.47 12.09
CA TYR A 44 16.98 12.16 13.43
C TYR A 44 16.95 10.65 13.68
N PHE A 45 16.42 9.85 12.75
CA PHE A 45 16.45 8.38 12.86
C PHE A 45 17.87 7.82 12.82
N GLU A 46 18.76 8.35 11.96
CA GLU A 46 20.15 7.95 11.91
C GLU A 46 20.88 8.14 13.25
N ASN A 47 20.61 9.27 13.92
CA ASN A 47 21.23 9.63 15.18
C ASN A 47 20.77 8.72 16.34
N GLN A 48 19.70 7.95 16.17
CA GLN A 48 19.25 7.01 17.20
C GLN A 48 20.25 5.88 17.46
N LYS A 49 21.15 5.58 16.53
CA LYS A 49 22.23 4.62 16.74
C LYS A 49 23.11 4.97 17.95
N THR A 50 23.20 6.26 18.29
CA THR A 50 23.95 6.77 19.47
C THR A 50 23.02 7.28 20.58
N ALA A 51 21.86 7.85 20.24
CA ALA A 51 20.90 8.35 21.23
C ALA A 51 20.10 7.24 21.94
N GLY A 52 20.05 6.05 21.37
CA GLY A 52 19.51 4.86 22.03
C GLY A 52 17.99 4.76 22.10
N ARG A 53 17.24 5.46 21.21
CA ARG A 53 15.78 5.40 21.16
C ARG A 53 15.29 4.52 20.03
N TYR A 54 14.35 3.64 20.32
CA TYR A 54 13.70 2.78 19.33
C TYR A 54 12.68 3.59 18.51
N VAL A 55 13.14 4.18 17.41
CA VAL A 55 12.28 4.97 16.50
C VAL A 55 12.86 5.01 15.08
N SER A 56 12.01 4.71 14.10
CA SER A 56 12.30 4.82 12.66
C SER A 56 11.03 4.62 11.85
N SER A 57 11.07 4.90 10.55
CA SER A 57 10.01 4.54 9.59
C SER A 57 10.64 4.02 8.30
N HIS A 58 9.83 3.33 7.47
CA HIS A 58 10.28 2.90 6.14
C HIS A 58 10.44 4.08 5.20
N PHE A 59 9.48 5.01 5.26
CA PHE A 59 9.49 6.21 4.42
C PHE A 59 9.26 7.47 5.21
N ILE A 60 9.76 8.58 4.66
CA ILE A 60 9.41 9.92 5.08
C ILE A 60 8.97 10.69 3.83
N VAL A 61 7.81 11.36 3.91
CA VAL A 61 7.29 12.26 2.89
C VAL A 61 7.47 13.69 3.38
N GLY A 62 8.19 14.50 2.62
CA GLY A 62 8.56 15.87 3.00
C GLY A 62 7.51 16.92 2.64
N LEU A 63 7.78 18.17 3.02
CA LEU A 63 6.87 19.31 2.83
C LEU A 63 6.61 19.65 1.36
N GLN A 64 7.58 19.39 0.49
CA GLN A 64 7.46 19.60 -0.95
C GLN A 64 7.09 18.32 -1.71
N GLY A 65 6.73 17.24 -0.99
CA GLY A 65 6.35 15.96 -1.56
C GLY A 65 7.54 15.05 -1.90
N GLU A 66 8.75 15.39 -1.52
CA GLU A 66 9.91 14.51 -1.65
C GLU A 66 9.72 13.25 -0.79
N VAL A 67 10.10 12.08 -1.33
CA VAL A 67 9.96 10.80 -0.65
C VAL A 67 11.33 10.18 -0.41
N ILE A 68 11.66 9.95 0.85
CA ILE A 68 12.91 9.28 1.27
C ILE A 68 12.57 7.90 1.82
N GLN A 69 13.23 6.86 1.28
CA GLN A 69 13.20 5.53 1.87
C GLN A 69 14.35 5.38 2.87
N CYS A 70 14.01 5.08 4.13
CA CYS A 70 14.94 4.94 5.24
C CYS A 70 15.26 3.49 5.60
N ILE A 71 14.34 2.56 5.35
CA ILE A 71 14.47 1.13 5.68
C ILE A 71 13.98 0.31 4.47
N PRO A 72 14.66 -0.81 4.12
CA PRO A 72 14.16 -1.76 3.13
C PRO A 72 12.79 -2.32 3.51
N LEU A 73 11.99 -2.70 2.50
CA LEU A 73 10.61 -3.16 2.72
C LEU A 73 10.50 -4.57 3.32
N ASP A 74 11.59 -5.29 3.36
CA ASP A 74 11.73 -6.62 3.96
C ASP A 74 12.32 -6.59 5.38
N GLU A 75 12.54 -5.39 5.94
CA GLU A 75 12.98 -5.17 7.31
C GLU A 75 11.89 -4.44 8.12
N ILE A 76 11.77 -4.69 9.43
CA ILE A 76 10.84 -3.92 10.30
C ILE A 76 11.36 -2.51 10.58
N SER A 77 10.44 -1.59 10.86
CA SER A 77 10.73 -0.27 11.47
C SER A 77 10.15 -0.18 12.87
N TYR A 78 10.63 0.77 13.66
CA TYR A 78 10.08 1.07 14.99
C TYR A 78 9.21 2.33 14.96
N CYS A 79 7.98 2.21 14.45
CA CYS A 79 7.06 3.32 14.23
C CYS A 79 5.69 3.15 14.86
N THR A 80 5.12 1.95 14.78
CA THR A 80 3.69 1.69 15.01
C THR A 80 3.47 0.63 16.10
N ASN A 81 4.35 0.54 17.09
CA ASN A 81 4.25 -0.40 18.21
C ASN A 81 4.05 -1.87 17.73
N GLN A 82 2.95 -2.52 18.13
CA GLN A 82 2.67 -3.92 17.74
C GLN A 82 2.48 -4.11 16.23
N ALA A 83 2.15 -3.07 15.49
CA ALA A 83 2.03 -3.15 14.03
C ALA A 83 3.39 -3.14 13.29
N ASN A 84 4.52 -2.93 13.99
CA ASN A 84 5.85 -2.96 13.38
C ASN A 84 6.15 -4.28 12.66
N SER A 85 5.59 -5.40 13.13
CA SER A 85 5.83 -6.74 12.58
C SER A 85 5.03 -7.09 11.33
N TYR A 86 4.05 -6.23 10.94
CA TYR A 86 3.16 -6.50 9.80
C TYR A 86 2.81 -5.25 8.98
N SER A 87 3.46 -4.10 9.21
CA SER A 87 3.15 -2.88 8.45
C SER A 87 4.39 -2.20 7.86
N ILE A 88 4.17 -1.56 6.71
CA ILE A 88 5.05 -0.53 6.19
C ILE A 88 4.63 0.80 6.80
N SER A 89 5.54 1.51 7.43
CA SER A 89 5.28 2.80 8.07
C SER A 89 5.76 3.98 7.24
N ILE A 90 4.97 5.06 7.22
CA ILE A 90 5.25 6.30 6.50
C ILE A 90 5.09 7.47 7.46
N GLU A 91 6.16 8.21 7.69
CA GLU A 91 6.15 9.47 8.43
C GLU A 91 5.97 10.65 7.48
N CYS A 92 5.07 11.58 7.79
CA CYS A 92 4.78 12.73 6.95
C CYS A 92 5.15 14.02 7.65
N CYS A 93 5.91 14.88 6.95
CA CYS A 93 6.21 16.23 7.39
C CYS A 93 4.95 17.11 7.29
N HIS A 94 4.83 18.08 8.18
CA HIS A 94 3.73 19.05 8.22
C HIS A 94 4.24 20.45 8.54
N PRO A 95 3.60 21.53 8.05
CA PRO A 95 4.15 22.88 8.15
C PRO A 95 3.98 23.50 9.52
N ASP A 96 2.93 23.14 10.27
CA ASP A 96 2.53 23.83 11.50
C ASP A 96 1.96 22.86 12.56
N SER A 97 1.59 23.42 13.70
CA SER A 97 1.10 22.65 14.86
C SER A 97 -0.28 21.99 14.66
N THR A 98 -0.99 22.27 13.58
CA THR A 98 -2.26 21.60 13.27
C THR A 98 -2.06 20.15 12.84
N GLY A 99 -0.86 19.79 12.40
CA GLY A 99 -0.54 18.48 11.84
C GLY A 99 -1.15 18.23 10.46
N LYS A 100 -1.75 19.26 9.83
CA LYS A 100 -2.27 19.17 8.45
C LYS A 100 -1.10 19.09 7.47
N PHE A 101 -1.17 18.15 6.55
CA PHE A 101 -0.17 18.03 5.49
C PHE A 101 -0.32 19.13 4.45
N THR A 102 0.78 19.48 3.77
CA THR A 102 0.69 20.29 2.56
C THR A 102 0.03 19.47 1.44
N ASN A 103 -0.48 20.14 0.42
CA ASN A 103 -1.02 19.46 -0.76
C ASN A 103 0.03 18.57 -1.43
N ALA A 104 1.30 19.01 -1.47
CA ALA A 104 2.40 18.24 -2.04
C ALA A 104 2.70 16.99 -1.20
N THR A 105 2.77 17.12 0.14
CA THR A 105 2.95 15.99 1.06
C THR A 105 1.82 14.97 0.91
N GLU A 106 0.57 15.44 0.93
CA GLU A 106 -0.60 14.54 0.83
C GLU A 106 -0.71 13.86 -0.53
N GLN A 107 -0.35 14.56 -1.62
CA GLN A 107 -0.33 13.96 -2.96
C GLN A 107 0.72 12.86 -3.06
N SER A 108 1.97 13.13 -2.65
CA SER A 108 3.04 12.13 -2.66
C SER A 108 2.77 10.96 -1.71
N LEU A 109 2.14 11.22 -0.55
CA LEU A 109 1.68 10.16 0.34
C LEU A 109 0.64 9.26 -0.33
N ALA A 110 -0.32 9.85 -1.05
CA ALA A 110 -1.36 9.08 -1.75
C ALA A 110 -0.76 8.21 -2.87
N GLU A 111 0.18 8.76 -3.64
CA GLU A 111 0.91 8.00 -4.68
C GLU A 111 1.77 6.89 -4.07
N LEU A 112 2.45 7.14 -2.95
CA LEU A 112 3.23 6.13 -2.23
C LEU A 112 2.34 5.02 -1.68
N CYS A 113 1.20 5.37 -1.08
CA CYS A 113 0.21 4.39 -0.62
C CYS A 113 -0.30 3.54 -1.80
N ALA A 114 -0.69 4.14 -2.93
CA ALA A 114 -1.15 3.40 -4.11
C ALA A 114 -0.08 2.41 -4.61
N TYR A 115 1.17 2.85 -4.72
CA TYR A 115 2.30 1.98 -5.07
C TYR A 115 2.49 0.81 -4.09
N LEU A 116 2.42 1.06 -2.79
CA LEU A 116 2.58 0.02 -1.77
C LEU A 116 1.40 -0.95 -1.73
N LEU A 117 0.17 -0.46 -1.92
CA LEU A 117 -1.02 -1.30 -2.03
C LEU A 117 -0.88 -2.30 -3.18
N GLU A 118 -0.49 -1.82 -4.36
CA GLU A 118 -0.23 -2.67 -5.53
C GLU A 118 0.89 -3.69 -5.24
N LYS A 119 2.02 -3.20 -4.73
CA LYS A 119 3.20 -4.05 -4.45
C LYS A 119 2.92 -5.20 -3.50
N PHE A 120 2.07 -5.00 -2.49
CA PHE A 120 1.76 -6.01 -1.46
C PHE A 120 0.39 -6.67 -1.64
N GLY A 121 -0.34 -6.36 -2.70
CA GLY A 121 -1.68 -6.92 -2.96
C GLY A 121 -2.70 -6.51 -1.90
N LEU A 122 -2.62 -5.28 -1.38
CA LEU A 122 -3.47 -4.75 -0.33
C LEU A 122 -4.61 -3.88 -0.87
N GLY A 123 -5.68 -3.75 -0.09
CA GLY A 123 -6.77 -2.83 -0.37
C GLY A 123 -6.61 -1.48 0.33
N VAL A 124 -7.37 -0.46 -0.09
CA VAL A 124 -7.33 0.87 0.52
C VAL A 124 -7.70 0.84 2.01
N GLU A 125 -8.48 -0.15 2.43
CA GLU A 125 -8.85 -0.34 3.84
C GLU A 125 -7.69 -0.87 4.70
N ASP A 126 -6.60 -1.32 4.08
CA ASP A 126 -5.37 -1.71 4.76
C ASP A 126 -4.45 -0.52 5.07
N ILE A 127 -4.82 0.70 4.65
CA ILE A 127 -4.19 1.94 5.11
C ILE A 127 -4.77 2.28 6.48
N ILE A 128 -3.89 2.35 7.48
CA ILE A 128 -4.24 2.63 8.88
C ILE A 128 -3.45 3.83 9.40
N ARG A 129 -3.95 4.45 10.46
CA ARG A 129 -3.22 5.46 11.25
C ARG A 129 -2.54 4.79 12.45
N HIS A 130 -1.53 5.39 13.01
CA HIS A 130 -1.03 4.98 14.32
C HIS A 130 -2.16 5.02 15.38
N TYR A 131 -3.07 5.98 15.25
CA TYR A 131 -4.27 6.09 16.08
C TYR A 131 -5.10 4.80 16.10
N ASP A 132 -5.28 4.16 14.96
CA ASP A 132 -6.09 2.93 14.83
C ASP A 132 -5.47 1.73 15.56
N VAL A 133 -4.16 1.79 15.88
CA VAL A 133 -3.43 0.72 16.55
C VAL A 133 -3.36 0.93 18.06
N THR A 134 -3.13 2.17 18.51
CA THR A 134 -2.81 2.46 19.92
C THR A 134 -3.65 3.55 20.56
N GLY A 135 -4.50 4.27 19.80
CA GLY A 135 -5.21 5.45 20.25
C GLY A 135 -4.34 6.73 20.31
N LYS A 136 -3.03 6.65 19.96
CA LYS A 136 -2.16 7.81 19.88
C LYS A 136 -2.69 8.78 18.82
N GLN A 137 -2.75 10.09 19.13
CA GLN A 137 -3.17 11.13 18.19
C GLN A 137 -2.14 11.32 17.05
N CYS A 138 -2.06 10.35 16.16
CA CYS A 138 -1.12 10.29 15.06
C CYS A 138 -1.71 9.58 13.83
N PRO A 139 -1.75 10.24 12.64
CA PRO A 139 -1.48 11.66 12.41
C PRO A 139 -2.47 12.59 13.15
N LEU A 140 -1.97 13.71 13.68
CA LEU A 140 -2.80 14.60 14.50
C LEU A 140 -4.05 15.10 13.78
N TYR A 141 -3.91 15.56 12.52
CA TYR A 141 -5.02 16.11 11.73
C TYR A 141 -6.10 15.09 11.40
N TRP A 142 -5.78 13.81 11.42
CA TRP A 142 -6.69 12.70 11.16
C TRP A 142 -7.07 11.91 12.43
N SER A 143 -6.73 12.40 13.60
CA SER A 143 -7.04 11.71 14.87
C SER A 143 -7.97 12.56 15.75
N PRO A 144 -8.91 11.95 16.49
CA PRO A 144 -9.70 12.66 17.47
C PRO A 144 -8.81 13.34 18.53
N THR A 145 -9.20 14.55 18.94
CA THR A 145 -8.52 15.31 19.99
C THR A 145 -9.57 16.00 20.85
N LYS A 146 -9.17 16.69 21.90
CA LYS A 146 -10.11 17.52 22.68
C LYS A 146 -10.74 18.69 21.87
N TYR A 147 -10.15 19.01 20.71
CA TYR A 147 -10.63 20.11 19.83
C TYR A 147 -11.22 19.61 18.51
N GLN A 148 -11.19 18.31 18.25
CA GLN A 148 -11.62 17.70 17.00
C GLN A 148 -12.36 16.38 17.28
N SER A 149 -13.63 16.29 16.85
CA SER A 149 -14.43 15.08 17.04
C SER A 149 -13.91 13.89 16.23
N ALA A 150 -14.31 12.69 16.62
CA ALA A 150 -13.99 11.46 15.89
C ALA A 150 -14.61 11.48 14.48
N GLU A 151 -15.81 12.00 14.32
CA GLU A 151 -16.47 12.14 13.03
C GLU A 151 -15.65 12.97 12.04
N VAL A 152 -15.21 14.16 12.45
CA VAL A 152 -14.38 15.06 11.64
C VAL A 152 -13.06 14.41 11.28
N ALA A 153 -12.37 13.82 12.26
CA ALA A 153 -11.08 13.17 12.04
C ALA A 153 -11.18 11.98 11.10
N ASN A 154 -12.17 11.12 11.29
CA ASN A 154 -12.41 9.95 10.45
C ASN A 154 -12.88 10.36 9.04
N GLY A 155 -13.69 11.41 8.90
CA GLY A 155 -14.10 11.98 7.61
C GLY A 155 -12.89 12.42 6.78
N ARG A 156 -11.97 13.18 7.36
CA ARG A 156 -10.71 13.60 6.70
C ARG A 156 -9.84 12.43 6.27
N PHE A 157 -9.74 11.40 7.10
CA PHE A 157 -8.98 10.20 6.75
C PHE A 157 -9.67 9.39 5.65
N ALA A 158 -11.01 9.34 5.64
CA ALA A 158 -11.78 8.72 4.58
C ALA A 158 -11.63 9.46 3.24
N GLU A 159 -11.59 10.81 3.25
CA GLU A 159 -11.30 11.63 2.07
C GLU A 159 -9.90 11.32 1.50
N PHE A 160 -8.90 11.17 2.35
CA PHE A 160 -7.57 10.75 1.93
C PHE A 160 -7.58 9.34 1.31
N LYS A 161 -8.25 8.36 1.94
CA LYS A 161 -8.42 7.02 1.39
C LYS A 161 -9.11 7.04 0.03
N GLU A 162 -10.11 7.90 -0.16
CA GLU A 162 -10.78 8.04 -1.46
C GLU A 162 -9.84 8.63 -2.53
N LYS A 163 -8.95 9.55 -2.15
CA LYS A 163 -7.89 10.05 -3.03
C LYS A 163 -6.96 8.92 -3.49
N VAL A 164 -6.53 8.05 -2.58
CA VAL A 164 -5.72 6.86 -2.92
C VAL A 164 -6.49 5.91 -3.83
N ARG A 165 -7.78 5.66 -3.54
CA ARG A 165 -8.64 4.77 -4.35
C ARG A 165 -8.76 5.24 -5.79
N LYS A 166 -8.82 6.55 -6.03
CA LYS A 166 -8.83 7.12 -7.37
C LYS A 166 -7.50 6.89 -8.11
N LEU A 167 -6.37 6.96 -7.40
CA LEU A 167 -5.06 6.69 -8.00
C LEU A 167 -4.92 5.21 -8.38
N VAL A 168 -5.30 4.29 -7.49
CA VAL A 168 -5.30 2.85 -7.79
C VAL A 168 -6.21 2.52 -8.98
N LYS A 169 -7.40 3.15 -9.07
CA LYS A 169 -8.29 2.98 -10.22
C LYS A 169 -7.70 3.58 -11.49
N ASN A 170 -7.03 4.73 -11.42
CA ASN A 170 -6.43 5.39 -12.58
C ASN A 170 -5.19 4.64 -13.08
N THR A 171 -4.37 4.05 -12.20
CA THR A 171 -3.28 3.14 -12.63
C THR A 171 -3.86 1.89 -13.32
N SER A 172 -5.02 1.41 -12.87
CA SER A 172 -5.77 0.35 -13.55
C SER A 172 -6.48 0.83 -14.83
N ALA A 173 -6.78 2.14 -14.96
CA ALA A 173 -7.48 2.72 -16.11
C ALA A 173 -6.51 3.30 -17.16
N ASP A 174 -5.32 3.73 -16.77
CA ASP A 174 -4.25 4.13 -17.71
C ASP A 174 -3.67 2.91 -18.44
N ASP A 175 -3.74 1.72 -17.81
CA ASP A 175 -3.47 0.44 -18.48
C ASP A 175 -4.66 0.00 -19.38
N THR A 176 -5.80 0.72 -19.36
CA THR A 176 -6.96 0.49 -20.25
C THR A 176 -7.05 1.48 -21.41
N SER A 177 -6.20 2.53 -21.50
CA SER A 177 -6.19 3.46 -22.65
C SER A 177 -5.16 3.10 -23.72
N GLU A 178 -4.23 2.17 -23.49
CA GLU A 178 -3.65 1.40 -24.57
C GLU A 178 -4.48 0.11 -24.75
N LYS A 179 -5.36 0.11 -25.74
CA LYS A 179 -5.67 -1.11 -26.45
C LYS A 179 -4.36 -1.67 -26.95
N ILE A 180 -3.67 -2.46 -26.11
CA ILE A 180 -2.66 -3.37 -26.61
C ILE A 180 -3.42 -4.38 -27.48
N GLY A 181 -3.47 -4.04 -28.75
CA GLY A 181 -3.96 -4.96 -29.73
C GLY A 181 -3.18 -6.25 -29.58
N GLY A 182 -3.85 -7.33 -29.13
CA GLY A 182 -3.41 -8.67 -29.37
C GLY A 182 -2.31 -9.29 -28.53
N ALA A 183 -1.98 -8.82 -27.34
CA ALA A 183 -1.18 -9.61 -26.42
C ALA A 183 -2.05 -10.68 -25.75
N ASN A 184 -2.08 -11.87 -26.31
CA ASN A 184 -2.71 -13.03 -25.68
C ASN A 184 -1.79 -13.49 -24.54
N PHE A 185 -2.20 -13.33 -23.29
CA PHE A 185 -1.53 -13.95 -22.15
C PHE A 185 -1.87 -15.44 -22.12
N ARG A 186 -0.88 -16.26 -21.78
CA ARG A 186 -1.09 -17.70 -21.62
C ARG A 186 -0.93 -18.06 -20.15
N VAL A 187 -1.86 -18.86 -19.65
CA VAL A 187 -1.79 -19.43 -18.30
C VAL A 187 -1.97 -20.94 -18.39
N ARG A 188 -1.26 -21.65 -17.52
CA ARG A 188 -1.45 -23.09 -17.32
C ARG A 188 -2.31 -23.29 -16.09
N GLY A 189 -3.41 -24.02 -16.22
CA GLY A 189 -4.21 -24.47 -15.08
C GLY A 189 -3.40 -25.41 -14.19
N LEU A 190 -3.42 -25.16 -12.88
CA LEU A 190 -2.80 -26.02 -11.86
C LEU A 190 -3.84 -26.89 -11.15
N ASP A 191 -5.11 -26.48 -11.21
CA ASP A 191 -6.25 -27.17 -10.63
C ASP A 191 -7.21 -27.62 -11.74
N SER A 192 -7.77 -28.82 -11.59
CA SER A 192 -8.75 -29.41 -12.51
C SER A 192 -10.20 -29.08 -12.16
N SER A 193 -10.44 -28.14 -11.23
CA SER A 193 -11.78 -27.73 -10.79
C SER A 193 -11.94 -26.22 -10.70
N LEU A 194 -11.25 -25.47 -11.57
CA LEU A 194 -11.28 -24.02 -11.55
C LEU A 194 -12.58 -23.49 -12.17
N ASN A 195 -13.38 -22.77 -11.38
CA ASN A 195 -14.65 -22.19 -11.82
C ASN A 195 -14.45 -21.07 -12.84
N ILE A 196 -15.26 -21.10 -13.91
CA ILE A 196 -15.43 -20.00 -14.86
C ILE A 196 -16.65 -19.19 -14.40
N ARG A 197 -16.51 -17.88 -14.25
CA ARG A 197 -17.57 -16.99 -13.77
C ARG A 197 -17.99 -16.00 -14.83
N LYS A 198 -19.25 -15.54 -14.73
CA LYS A 198 -19.84 -14.58 -15.69
C LYS A 198 -19.13 -13.22 -15.68
N SER A 199 -18.64 -12.82 -14.53
CA SER A 199 -17.88 -11.55 -14.31
C SER A 199 -16.74 -11.80 -13.31
N PRO A 200 -15.75 -10.88 -13.19
CA PRO A 200 -14.59 -11.04 -12.33
C PRO A 200 -14.96 -10.82 -10.84
N SER A 201 -15.69 -11.75 -10.26
CA SER A 201 -16.12 -11.71 -8.86
C SER A 201 -16.39 -13.11 -8.31
N ILE A 202 -16.02 -13.35 -7.04
CA ILE A 202 -16.36 -14.60 -6.33
C ILE A 202 -17.88 -14.78 -6.15
N ASN A 203 -18.63 -13.67 -6.18
CA ASN A 203 -20.09 -13.68 -6.05
C ASN A 203 -20.79 -13.78 -7.41
N ALA A 204 -20.07 -13.71 -8.53
CA ALA A 204 -20.65 -13.87 -9.85
C ALA A 204 -21.10 -15.32 -10.10
N PRO A 205 -22.18 -15.53 -10.86
CA PRO A 205 -22.62 -16.87 -11.24
C PRO A 205 -21.50 -17.68 -11.89
N VAL A 206 -21.36 -18.94 -11.50
CA VAL A 206 -20.49 -19.92 -12.17
C VAL A 206 -21.19 -20.32 -13.48
N VAL A 207 -20.51 -20.12 -14.60
CA VAL A 207 -21.02 -20.41 -15.95
C VAL A 207 -20.32 -21.60 -16.60
N GLY A 208 -19.30 -22.17 -15.93
CA GLY A 208 -18.56 -23.32 -16.38
C GLY A 208 -17.45 -23.67 -15.40
N THR A 209 -16.71 -24.73 -15.70
CA THR A 209 -15.56 -25.19 -14.91
C THR A 209 -14.46 -25.69 -15.85
N ILE A 210 -13.23 -25.32 -15.57
CA ILE A 210 -12.06 -25.94 -16.18
C ILE A 210 -11.83 -27.29 -15.49
N THR A 211 -11.80 -28.36 -16.28
CA THR A 211 -11.69 -29.73 -15.78
C THR A 211 -10.35 -30.40 -16.11
N ASP A 212 -9.43 -29.66 -16.73
CA ASP A 212 -8.09 -30.13 -17.06
C ASP A 212 -7.00 -29.14 -16.63
N LYS A 213 -5.75 -29.57 -16.70
CA LYS A 213 -4.57 -28.73 -16.45
C LYS A 213 -3.98 -28.15 -17.73
N GLY A 214 -4.85 -27.80 -18.68
CA GLY A 214 -4.48 -27.25 -19.97
C GLY A 214 -3.87 -25.84 -19.92
N VAL A 215 -3.52 -25.36 -21.11
CA VAL A 215 -3.04 -24.00 -21.32
C VAL A 215 -4.15 -23.13 -21.91
N TYR A 216 -4.47 -22.03 -21.27
CA TYR A 216 -5.57 -21.14 -21.62
C TYR A 216 -5.03 -19.77 -22.04
N THR A 217 -5.63 -19.21 -23.08
CA THR A 217 -5.33 -17.85 -23.53
C THR A 217 -6.31 -16.88 -22.91
N LEU A 218 -5.77 -15.82 -22.32
CA LEU A 218 -6.53 -14.70 -21.74
C LEU A 218 -6.45 -13.48 -22.66
N ILE A 219 -7.53 -12.70 -22.70
CA ILE A 219 -7.63 -11.47 -23.50
C ILE A 219 -7.80 -10.21 -22.63
N ALA A 220 -8.00 -10.37 -21.33
CA ALA A 220 -8.06 -9.30 -20.36
C ALA A 220 -7.73 -9.84 -18.97
N GLU A 221 -7.18 -8.98 -18.12
CA GLU A 221 -7.01 -9.19 -16.68
C GLU A 221 -7.75 -8.07 -15.93
N GLU A 222 -8.38 -8.40 -14.78
CA GLU A 222 -9.13 -7.43 -13.97
C GLU A 222 -9.05 -7.83 -12.51
N TYR A 223 -8.81 -6.86 -11.63
CA TYR A 223 -8.91 -7.06 -10.19
C TYR A 223 -10.34 -6.85 -9.70
N SER A 224 -10.84 -7.79 -8.88
CA SER A 224 -12.08 -7.63 -8.13
C SER A 224 -11.82 -7.98 -6.67
N GLY A 225 -11.78 -6.95 -5.83
CA GLY A 225 -11.22 -7.07 -4.49
C GLY A 225 -9.72 -7.40 -4.57
N ASN A 226 -9.30 -8.42 -3.81
CA ASN A 226 -7.89 -8.88 -3.78
C ASN A 226 -7.63 -10.02 -4.76
N ILE A 227 -8.52 -10.29 -5.69
CA ILE A 227 -8.40 -11.41 -6.63
C ILE A 227 -8.18 -10.86 -8.04
N LEU A 228 -7.08 -11.26 -8.65
CA LEU A 228 -6.85 -11.05 -10.07
C LEU A 228 -7.64 -12.09 -10.87
N TRP A 229 -8.39 -11.63 -11.85
CA TRP A 229 -9.21 -12.42 -12.75
C TRP A 229 -8.70 -12.31 -14.18
N GLY A 230 -8.77 -13.39 -14.94
CA GLY A 230 -8.43 -13.41 -16.35
C GLY A 230 -9.65 -13.76 -17.21
N LYS A 231 -9.91 -12.98 -18.26
CA LYS A 231 -10.97 -13.25 -19.25
C LYS A 231 -10.48 -14.25 -20.28
N LEU A 232 -11.16 -15.38 -20.40
CA LEU A 232 -10.84 -16.39 -21.38
C LEU A 232 -11.10 -15.91 -22.81
N LYS A 233 -10.15 -16.15 -23.73
CA LYS A 233 -10.29 -15.84 -25.17
C LYS A 233 -11.44 -16.59 -25.82
N SER A 234 -11.80 -17.76 -25.28
CA SER A 234 -12.94 -18.55 -25.74
C SER A 234 -14.31 -17.86 -25.58
N GLY A 235 -14.37 -16.78 -24.80
CA GLY A 235 -15.62 -16.12 -24.43
C GLY A 235 -16.38 -16.81 -23.29
N ALA A 236 -15.89 -17.92 -22.76
CA ALA A 236 -16.58 -18.71 -21.72
C ALA A 236 -16.76 -17.92 -20.40
N GLY A 237 -15.91 -16.92 -20.12
CA GLY A 237 -16.03 -16.08 -18.92
C GLY A 237 -14.70 -15.77 -18.28
N TRP A 238 -14.71 -15.63 -16.96
CA TRP A 238 -13.57 -15.20 -16.15
C TRP A 238 -13.10 -16.28 -15.19
N ILE A 239 -11.78 -16.43 -15.04
CA ILE A 239 -11.16 -17.35 -14.08
C ILE A 239 -10.28 -16.59 -13.10
N SER A 240 -10.17 -17.08 -11.86
CA SER A 240 -9.23 -16.54 -10.87
C SER A 240 -7.80 -16.88 -11.25
N LEU A 241 -6.90 -15.88 -11.19
CA LEU A 241 -5.48 -16.02 -11.50
C LEU A 241 -4.60 -16.18 -10.23
N GLY A 242 -5.20 -16.52 -9.08
CA GLY A 242 -4.42 -16.80 -7.86
C GLY A 242 -3.39 -17.90 -8.12
N GLY A 243 -2.15 -17.71 -7.63
CA GLY A 243 -1.00 -18.57 -7.93
C GLY A 243 -1.15 -20.04 -7.54
N LYS A 244 -2.15 -20.41 -6.74
CA LYS A 244 -2.48 -21.79 -6.46
C LYS A 244 -3.37 -22.46 -7.52
N TYR A 245 -4.01 -21.67 -8.41
CA TYR A 245 -4.92 -22.16 -9.43
C TYR A 245 -4.33 -22.14 -10.83
N VAL A 246 -3.48 -21.16 -11.13
CA VAL A 246 -2.88 -20.97 -12.45
C VAL A 246 -1.43 -20.51 -12.35
N GLN A 247 -0.64 -20.85 -13.36
CA GLN A 247 0.71 -20.36 -13.59
C GLN A 247 0.72 -19.52 -14.87
N LYS A 248 1.21 -18.28 -14.81
CA LYS A 248 1.46 -17.44 -15.99
C LYS A 248 2.64 -18.01 -16.78
N LEU A 249 2.52 -18.10 -18.12
CA LEU A 249 3.53 -18.65 -19.02
C LEU A 249 4.23 -17.53 -19.79
#